data_a6b0ec3fd31b75a0a4f0204bc4fbbae4
#
_entry.id   a6b0ec3fd31b75a0a4f0204bc4fbbae4
#
_cell.length_a   1.000
_cell.length_b   1.000
_cell.length_c   1.000
_cell.angle_alpha   90.00
_cell.angle_beta   90.00
_cell.angle_gamma   90.00
#
_symmetry.space_group_name_H-M   'P 1'
#
loop_
_entity.id
_entity.type
_entity.pdbx_description
1 polymer ?
#
loop_
_entity_poly.entity_id
_entity_poly.type
_entity_poly.pdbx_seq_one_letter_code
_entity_poly.pdbx_strand_id
1 'polypeptide(L)'
;MCFQTLLIFLLVLVIACKKNGPGTPVVEGFEDSPITKPLTPGIVDEVSGIADSKANPGYLWVEQDSGNPNDIALISHDGSFLKKITINQATNRDWEDIALANGPVAGTNYLYLADIGDNNLVSPQYFIYRFTEPTASTTVVSTVEKIIFQYPDGSHNAETILVDNSTKDIYVITKQDTPSRIYKLAYPQSTTTVNTASLSGILSFTGATSAAISPDGKEILVKTYTAIWKWMKTSGQTIEQSLAGAPVAITYQFEPQGEAICFKNDNAGFFTLSEKPSIIAAVNLNYYKRK
;
A
#
# COMPACT_ATOMS: atom_id res chain seq x y z
N MET A 1 -19.09 71.34 -60.38
CA MET A 1 -19.29 69.89 -60.27
C MET A 1 -18.39 69.36 -59.16
N CYS A 2 -18.97 69.10 -58.00
CA CYS A 2 -18.21 68.67 -56.79
C CYS A 2 -18.47 67.17 -56.62
N PHE A 3 -17.46 66.35 -56.76
CA PHE A 3 -17.53 64.91 -56.47
C PHE A 3 -17.18 64.69 -54.96
N GLN A 4 -18.16 64.25 -54.18
CA GLN A 4 -17.96 63.77 -52.81
C GLN A 4 -17.65 62.30 -52.88
N THR A 5 -16.44 61.93 -52.38
CA THR A 5 -15.98 60.55 -52.25
C THR A 5 -16.42 60.08 -50.87
N LEU A 6 -17.29 59.06 -50.83
CA LEU A 6 -17.77 58.41 -49.59
C LEU A 6 -16.76 57.32 -49.16
N LEU A 7 -16.11 57.51 -48.06
CA LEU A 7 -15.17 56.53 -47.47
C LEU A 7 -15.95 55.60 -46.54
N ILE A 8 -16.11 54.33 -46.93
CA ILE A 8 -16.74 53.31 -46.12
C ILE A 8 -15.66 52.69 -45.27
N PHE A 9 -15.71 52.89 -43.92
CA PHE A 9 -14.88 52.17 -42.96
C PHE A 9 -15.49 50.79 -42.66
N LEU A 10 -14.80 49.73 -43.10
CA LEU A 10 -15.15 48.35 -42.76
C LEU A 10 -14.55 47.99 -41.40
N LEU A 11 -15.40 47.91 -40.39
CA LEU A 11 -15.00 47.48 -39.03
C LEU A 11 -14.87 45.95 -39.00
N VAL A 12 -13.66 45.41 -39.05
CA VAL A 12 -13.41 43.99 -38.89
C VAL A 12 -13.40 43.64 -37.39
N LEU A 13 -14.48 42.97 -36.95
CA LEU A 13 -14.57 42.44 -35.60
C LEU A 13 -13.73 41.17 -35.54
N VAL A 14 -12.54 41.22 -34.92
CA VAL A 14 -11.73 40.06 -34.65
C VAL A 14 -12.27 39.38 -33.38
N ILE A 15 -13.06 38.32 -33.53
CA ILE A 15 -13.46 37.46 -32.42
C ILE A 15 -12.28 36.58 -32.08
N ALA A 16 -11.54 36.93 -31.01
CA ALA A 16 -10.51 36.09 -30.45
C ALA A 16 -11.16 34.91 -29.70
N CYS A 17 -11.33 33.78 -30.38
CA CYS A 17 -11.60 32.50 -29.69
C CYS A 17 -10.38 32.15 -28.83
N LYS A 18 -10.51 32.31 -27.49
CA LYS A 18 -9.58 31.66 -26.56
C LYS A 18 -9.72 30.14 -26.75
N LYS A 19 -8.76 29.50 -27.41
CA LYS A 19 -8.56 28.07 -27.35
C LYS A 19 -8.10 27.79 -25.90
N ASN A 20 -8.97 27.23 -25.08
CA ASN A 20 -8.55 26.52 -23.89
C ASN A 20 -7.72 25.32 -24.38
N GLY A 21 -6.38 25.44 -24.34
CA GLY A 21 -5.49 24.30 -24.50
C GLY A 21 -5.84 23.22 -23.48
N PRO A 22 -5.55 21.94 -23.75
CA PRO A 22 -5.70 20.91 -22.73
C PRO A 22 -4.88 21.36 -21.52
N GLY A 23 -5.57 21.59 -20.40
CA GLY A 23 -4.91 21.90 -19.13
C GLY A 23 -3.88 20.79 -18.88
N THR A 24 -2.65 21.17 -18.55
CA THR A 24 -1.65 20.24 -18.04
C THR A 24 -2.35 19.41 -16.96
N PRO A 25 -2.34 18.06 -17.03
CA PRO A 25 -2.97 17.26 -15.98
C PRO A 25 -2.34 17.70 -14.66
N VAL A 26 -3.16 18.18 -13.75
CA VAL A 26 -2.75 18.45 -12.38
C VAL A 26 -2.40 17.07 -11.85
N VAL A 27 -1.13 16.78 -11.68
CA VAL A 27 -0.69 15.58 -10.95
C VAL A 27 -1.10 15.83 -9.52
N GLU A 28 -2.25 15.30 -9.13
CA GLU A 28 -2.72 15.36 -7.75
C GLU A 28 -1.62 14.76 -6.88
N GLY A 29 -0.98 15.59 -6.09
CA GLY A 29 0.08 15.24 -5.16
C GLY A 29 -0.45 15.06 -3.76
N PHE A 30 0.45 14.81 -2.86
CA PHE A 30 0.19 14.80 -1.42
C PHE A 30 0.91 15.98 -0.78
N GLU A 31 0.44 16.41 0.40
CA GLU A 31 1.13 17.43 1.18
C GLU A 31 2.55 16.95 1.52
N ASP A 32 3.52 17.85 1.50
CA ASP A 32 4.93 17.54 1.71
C ASP A 32 5.26 17.29 3.19
N SER A 33 4.38 17.71 4.10
CA SER A 33 4.49 17.51 5.55
C SER A 33 3.26 16.77 6.08
N PRO A 34 3.45 15.74 6.91
CA PRO A 34 2.33 14.98 7.45
C PRO A 34 1.63 15.69 8.61
N ILE A 35 0.39 15.30 8.84
CA ILE A 35 -0.26 15.45 10.14
C ILE A 35 0.23 14.28 10.99
N THR A 36 0.98 14.58 12.05
CA THR A 36 1.64 13.61 12.91
C THR A 36 0.88 13.38 14.21
N LYS A 37 0.68 12.13 14.59
CA LYS A 37 0.04 11.70 15.84
C LYS A 37 0.91 10.70 16.57
N PRO A 38 1.25 10.93 17.86
CA PRO A 38 2.03 9.96 18.61
C PRO A 38 1.19 8.71 18.89
N LEU A 39 1.80 7.53 18.77
CA LEU A 39 1.17 6.29 19.21
C LEU A 39 1.21 6.15 20.73
N THR A 40 0.29 5.36 21.26
CA THR A 40 0.36 4.90 22.66
C THR A 40 1.64 4.07 22.84
N PRO A 41 2.59 4.47 23.71
CA PRO A 41 3.85 3.76 23.86
C PRO A 41 3.71 2.31 24.35
N GLY A 42 4.54 1.40 23.84
CA GLY A 42 4.62 0.01 24.28
C GLY A 42 3.48 -0.90 23.80
N ILE A 43 2.67 -0.44 22.85
CA ILE A 43 1.58 -1.23 22.27
C ILE A 43 1.98 -1.90 20.97
N VAL A 44 2.60 -1.14 20.07
CA VAL A 44 3.09 -1.60 18.77
C VAL A 44 4.47 -0.95 18.54
N ASP A 45 5.52 -1.65 18.93
CA ASP A 45 6.88 -1.13 18.88
C ASP A 45 7.63 -1.59 17.61
N GLU A 46 7.26 -2.75 17.04
CA GLU A 46 7.89 -3.36 15.86
C GLU A 46 6.88 -3.47 14.71
N VAL A 47 6.40 -2.30 14.26
CA VAL A 47 5.38 -2.22 13.19
C VAL A 47 6.02 -2.47 11.84
N SER A 48 5.55 -3.49 11.11
CA SER A 48 5.94 -3.75 9.73
C SER A 48 4.84 -3.41 8.73
N GLY A 49 3.56 -3.62 9.06
CA GLY A 49 2.45 -3.32 8.14
C GLY A 49 1.25 -2.62 8.76
N ILE A 50 0.54 -1.85 7.94
CA ILE A 50 -0.72 -1.18 8.30
C ILE A 50 -1.76 -1.27 7.20
N ALA A 51 -3.05 -1.31 7.57
CA ALA A 51 -4.18 -1.24 6.63
C ALA A 51 -5.33 -0.40 7.19
N ASP A 52 -5.86 0.54 6.40
CA ASP A 52 -7.02 1.33 6.83
C ASP A 52 -8.29 0.49 6.85
N SER A 53 -8.95 0.43 8.02
CA SER A 53 -10.08 -0.46 8.25
C SER A 53 -11.36 0.05 7.57
N LYS A 54 -12.04 -0.80 6.80
CA LYS A 54 -13.37 -0.54 6.27
C LYS A 54 -14.48 -0.94 7.25
N ALA A 55 -14.27 -2.02 7.99
CA ALA A 55 -15.22 -2.49 9.00
C ALA A 55 -15.25 -1.59 10.25
N ASN A 56 -14.16 -0.84 10.49
CA ASN A 56 -14.02 0.06 11.64
C ASN A 56 -13.55 1.44 11.14
N PRO A 57 -14.43 2.28 10.56
CA PRO A 57 -14.04 3.57 10.02
C PRO A 57 -13.35 4.46 11.05
N GLY A 58 -12.22 5.06 10.67
CA GLY A 58 -11.40 5.88 11.56
C GLY A 58 -10.32 5.11 12.33
N TYR A 59 -10.12 3.82 11.99
CA TYR A 59 -9.10 2.95 12.59
C TYR A 59 -8.22 2.28 11.55
N LEU A 60 -7.00 1.93 11.98
CA LEU A 60 -6.01 1.16 11.22
C LEU A 60 -5.79 -0.19 11.89
N TRP A 61 -5.66 -1.24 11.10
CA TRP A 61 -5.05 -2.48 11.47
C TRP A 61 -3.54 -2.33 11.42
N VAL A 62 -2.87 -2.86 12.44
CA VAL A 62 -1.40 -2.84 12.55
C VAL A 62 -0.96 -4.24 12.92
N GLU A 63 0.01 -4.77 12.21
CA GLU A 63 0.73 -5.97 12.61
C GLU A 63 2.14 -5.63 13.05
N GLN A 64 2.81 -6.57 13.72
CA GLN A 64 4.17 -6.43 14.20
C GLN A 64 5.05 -7.58 13.71
N ASP A 65 6.31 -7.28 13.49
CA ASP A 65 7.35 -8.19 13.02
C ASP A 65 7.54 -9.42 13.95
N SER A 66 8.49 -10.27 13.59
CA SER A 66 8.89 -11.48 14.28
C SER A 66 9.15 -11.29 15.78
N GLY A 67 8.95 -12.37 16.56
CA GLY A 67 9.10 -12.31 18.01
C GLY A 67 7.88 -11.77 18.77
N ASN A 68 6.92 -11.18 18.07
CA ASN A 68 5.65 -10.71 18.63
C ASN A 68 4.57 -11.81 18.61
N PRO A 69 3.53 -11.71 19.46
CA PRO A 69 2.40 -12.63 19.45
C PRO A 69 1.65 -12.61 18.11
N ASN A 70 0.88 -13.67 17.84
CA ASN A 70 0.01 -13.78 16.68
C ASN A 70 -1.28 -12.92 16.83
N ASP A 71 -1.10 -11.64 17.07
CA ASP A 71 -2.20 -10.68 17.18
C ASP A 71 -1.98 -9.47 16.24
N ILE A 72 -3.08 -8.85 15.86
CA ILE A 72 -3.08 -7.56 15.17
C ILE A 72 -3.71 -6.50 16.06
N ALA A 73 -3.17 -5.30 16.05
CA ALA A 73 -3.69 -4.17 16.82
C ALA A 73 -4.68 -3.35 15.98
N LEU A 74 -5.67 -2.76 16.64
CA LEU A 74 -6.57 -1.76 16.08
C LEU A 74 -6.26 -0.43 16.76
N ILE A 75 -5.75 0.53 15.98
CA ILE A 75 -5.45 1.89 16.44
C ILE A 75 -6.29 2.91 15.68
N SER A 76 -6.66 4.02 16.31
CA SER A 76 -7.39 5.09 15.63
C SER A 76 -6.46 5.95 14.76
N HIS A 77 -7.05 6.72 13.83
CA HIS A 77 -6.31 7.69 13.00
C HIS A 77 -5.64 8.82 13.82
N ASP A 78 -5.94 8.94 15.11
CA ASP A 78 -5.25 9.87 16.03
C ASP A 78 -4.13 9.20 16.85
N GLY A 79 -3.81 7.91 16.58
CA GLY A 79 -2.75 7.17 17.25
C GLY A 79 -3.16 6.48 18.54
N SER A 80 -4.43 6.57 18.96
CA SER A 80 -4.90 5.93 20.19
C SER A 80 -5.12 4.43 19.98
N PHE A 81 -4.65 3.63 20.94
CA PHE A 81 -4.87 2.20 20.92
C PHE A 81 -6.30 1.84 21.34
N LEU A 82 -6.93 0.94 20.59
CA LEU A 82 -8.24 0.39 20.95
C LEU A 82 -8.13 -1.01 21.54
N LYS A 83 -7.52 -1.96 20.82
CA LYS A 83 -7.41 -3.37 21.24
C LYS A 83 -6.44 -4.16 20.36
N LYS A 84 -6.08 -5.36 20.82
CA LYS A 84 -5.47 -6.42 20.01
C LYS A 84 -6.49 -7.53 19.75
N ILE A 85 -6.36 -8.21 18.61
CA ILE A 85 -7.19 -9.32 18.18
C ILE A 85 -6.26 -10.49 17.83
N THR A 86 -6.45 -11.61 18.46
CA THR A 86 -5.66 -12.82 18.20
C THR A 86 -6.11 -13.48 16.89
N ILE A 87 -5.15 -13.86 16.06
CA ILE A 87 -5.39 -14.60 14.82
C ILE A 87 -5.10 -16.09 15.08
N ASN A 88 -6.14 -16.85 15.38
CA ASN A 88 -5.99 -18.29 15.61
C ASN A 88 -5.44 -18.98 14.36
N GLN A 89 -4.65 -20.04 14.56
CA GLN A 89 -4.02 -20.82 13.48
C GLN A 89 -2.97 -20.05 12.64
N ALA A 90 -2.71 -18.77 12.94
CA ALA A 90 -1.54 -18.08 12.43
C ALA A 90 -0.39 -18.20 13.42
N THR A 91 0.81 -18.20 12.92
CA THR A 91 2.05 -18.06 13.70
C THR A 91 2.77 -16.84 13.19
N ASN A 92 3.28 -16.00 14.08
CA ASN A 92 4.20 -14.95 13.67
C ASN A 92 5.61 -15.56 13.63
N ARG A 93 6.02 -16.00 12.44
CA ARG A 93 7.40 -16.43 12.19
C ARG A 93 8.25 -15.23 11.84
N ASP A 94 7.75 -14.43 10.86
CA ASP A 94 8.38 -13.23 10.30
C ASP A 94 7.32 -12.45 9.51
N TRP A 95 6.37 -11.83 10.25
CA TRP A 95 5.32 -11.02 9.63
C TRP A 95 5.90 -9.70 9.15
N GLU A 96 5.53 -9.28 7.95
CA GLU A 96 6.16 -8.16 7.28
C GLU A 96 5.19 -7.14 6.70
N ASP A 97 3.97 -7.54 6.35
CA ASP A 97 2.99 -6.61 5.77
C ASP A 97 1.55 -7.10 5.95
N ILE A 98 0.61 -6.16 5.95
CA ILE A 98 -0.82 -6.44 5.99
C ILE A 98 -1.58 -5.59 4.96
N ALA A 99 -2.40 -6.23 4.16
CA ALA A 99 -3.23 -5.55 3.17
C ALA A 99 -4.72 -5.80 3.39
N LEU A 100 -5.56 -4.76 3.18
CA LEU A 100 -7.01 -4.87 3.13
C LEU A 100 -7.47 -4.89 1.68
N ALA A 101 -8.12 -5.97 1.25
CA ALA A 101 -8.57 -6.12 -0.14
C ALA A 101 -9.81 -7.00 -0.26
N ASN A 102 -10.35 -7.10 -1.49
CA ASN A 102 -11.37 -8.07 -1.83
C ASN A 102 -10.82 -9.50 -1.70
N GLY A 103 -11.70 -10.44 -1.30
CA GLY A 103 -11.34 -11.86 -1.18
C GLY A 103 -12.26 -12.77 -1.97
N PRO A 104 -12.29 -14.08 -1.62
CA PRO A 104 -13.10 -15.07 -2.33
C PRO A 104 -14.58 -14.75 -2.39
N VAL A 105 -15.15 -14.22 -1.30
CA VAL A 105 -16.58 -13.88 -1.24
C VAL A 105 -16.78 -12.45 -1.74
N ALA A 106 -17.60 -12.30 -2.76
CA ALA A 106 -17.90 -10.98 -3.34
C ALA A 106 -18.55 -10.04 -2.30
N GLY A 107 -18.11 -8.79 -2.30
CA GLY A 107 -18.62 -7.76 -1.37
C GLY A 107 -18.10 -7.89 0.07
N THR A 108 -17.19 -8.83 0.33
CA THR A 108 -16.56 -9.02 1.64
C THR A 108 -15.11 -8.56 1.60
N ASN A 109 -14.74 -7.72 2.57
CA ASN A 109 -13.35 -7.31 2.74
C ASN A 109 -12.56 -8.37 3.53
N TYR A 110 -11.32 -8.58 3.15
CA TYR A 110 -10.40 -9.51 3.78
C TYR A 110 -9.11 -8.79 4.15
N LEU A 111 -8.53 -9.20 5.26
CA LEU A 111 -7.13 -8.92 5.59
C LEU A 111 -6.25 -10.05 5.06
N TYR A 112 -5.13 -9.65 4.48
CA TYR A 112 -4.05 -10.52 4.02
C TYR A 112 -2.84 -10.18 4.86
N LEU A 113 -2.41 -11.10 5.71
CA LEU A 113 -1.30 -10.94 6.62
C LEU A 113 -0.14 -11.78 6.13
N ALA A 114 0.99 -11.16 5.86
CA ALA A 114 2.11 -11.75 5.13
C ALA A 114 3.23 -12.20 6.07
N ASP A 115 3.41 -13.49 6.22
CA ASP A 115 4.52 -14.16 6.92
C ASP A 115 5.58 -14.56 5.88
N ILE A 116 6.38 -13.57 5.44
CA ILE A 116 7.20 -13.65 4.24
C ILE A 116 8.67 -13.25 4.45
N GLY A 117 9.03 -12.80 5.65
CA GLY A 117 10.41 -12.49 5.99
C GLY A 117 11.30 -13.74 6.01
N ASP A 118 12.56 -13.58 5.60
CA ASP A 118 13.59 -14.61 5.59
C ASP A 118 14.98 -14.00 5.44
N ASN A 119 15.42 -13.28 6.46
CA ASN A 119 16.69 -12.57 6.47
C ASN A 119 17.91 -13.45 6.14
N ASN A 120 17.80 -14.75 6.40
CA ASN A 120 18.86 -15.72 6.17
C ASN A 120 18.73 -16.50 4.85
N LEU A 121 17.65 -16.31 4.09
CA LEU A 121 17.36 -16.97 2.81
C LEU A 121 17.36 -18.51 2.91
N VAL A 122 16.73 -19.06 3.96
CA VAL A 122 16.72 -20.49 4.25
C VAL A 122 15.33 -21.11 4.21
N SER A 123 14.29 -20.33 4.13
CA SER A 123 12.91 -20.80 4.20
C SER A 123 12.48 -21.40 2.85
N PRO A 124 12.04 -22.67 2.83
CA PRO A 124 11.55 -23.27 1.59
C PRO A 124 10.16 -22.82 1.21
N GLN A 125 9.40 -22.25 2.16
CA GLN A 125 8.01 -21.84 2.00
C GLN A 125 7.69 -20.63 2.84
N TYR A 126 6.70 -19.86 2.37
CA TYR A 126 6.20 -18.63 2.95
C TYR A 126 4.67 -18.71 3.07
N PHE A 127 4.08 -17.83 3.89
CA PHE A 127 2.67 -17.91 4.20
C PHE A 127 1.98 -16.56 4.04
N ILE A 128 0.73 -16.59 3.57
CA ILE A 128 -0.18 -15.46 3.66
C ILE A 128 -1.44 -15.97 4.36
N TYR A 129 -1.77 -15.36 5.49
CA TYR A 129 -2.99 -15.65 6.22
C TYR A 129 -4.07 -14.71 5.74
N ARG A 130 -5.17 -15.28 5.19
CA ARG A 130 -6.30 -14.52 4.68
C ARG A 130 -7.53 -14.81 5.54
N PHE A 131 -8.18 -13.77 6.01
CA PHE A 131 -9.39 -13.88 6.83
C PHE A 131 -10.29 -12.67 6.62
N THR A 132 -11.60 -12.86 6.85
CA THR A 132 -12.57 -11.77 6.78
C THR A 132 -12.17 -10.64 7.74
N GLU A 133 -12.23 -9.40 7.29
CA GLU A 133 -11.90 -8.24 8.12
C GLU A 133 -12.72 -8.23 9.41
N PRO A 134 -12.07 -8.22 10.59
CA PRO A 134 -12.79 -8.24 11.86
C PRO A 134 -13.44 -6.90 12.18
N THR A 135 -14.50 -6.93 12.98
CA THR A 135 -15.06 -5.71 13.59
C THR A 135 -14.43 -5.42 14.94
N ALA A 136 -14.62 -4.21 15.47
CA ALA A 136 -14.15 -3.82 16.80
C ALA A 136 -14.70 -4.70 17.95
N SER A 137 -15.81 -5.41 17.74
CA SER A 137 -16.37 -6.36 18.70
C SER A 137 -15.65 -7.71 18.71
N THR A 138 -14.92 -8.06 17.64
CA THR A 138 -14.15 -9.32 17.54
C THR A 138 -13.01 -9.33 18.55
N THR A 139 -12.79 -10.46 19.23
CA THR A 139 -11.62 -10.68 20.11
C THR A 139 -10.65 -11.68 19.55
N VAL A 140 -11.14 -12.62 18.76
CA VAL A 140 -10.36 -13.70 18.15
C VAL A 140 -10.89 -13.96 16.73
N VAL A 141 -10.00 -14.05 15.77
CA VAL A 141 -10.29 -14.55 14.42
C VAL A 141 -10.06 -16.06 14.42
N SER A 142 -11.13 -16.83 14.27
CA SER A 142 -11.09 -18.31 14.34
C SER A 142 -11.07 -18.98 12.96
N THR A 143 -11.49 -18.28 11.91
CA THR A 143 -11.51 -18.81 10.54
C THR A 143 -10.43 -18.09 9.73
N VAL A 144 -9.35 -18.80 9.46
CA VAL A 144 -8.19 -18.29 8.75
C VAL A 144 -7.83 -19.25 7.63
N GLU A 145 -7.70 -18.73 6.42
CA GLU A 145 -7.17 -19.46 5.28
C GLU A 145 -5.65 -19.24 5.23
N LYS A 146 -4.89 -20.32 5.18
CA LYS A 146 -3.43 -20.28 5.04
C LYS A 146 -3.04 -20.56 3.60
N ILE A 147 -2.54 -19.57 2.89
CA ILE A 147 -1.98 -19.68 1.55
C ILE A 147 -0.49 -19.95 1.69
N ILE A 148 -0.07 -21.17 1.40
CA ILE A 148 1.34 -21.58 1.42
C ILE A 148 1.90 -21.37 0.03
N PHE A 149 3.06 -20.74 -0.07
CA PHE A 149 3.73 -20.57 -1.37
C PHE A 149 5.25 -20.75 -1.29
N GLN A 150 5.85 -20.95 -2.45
CA GLN A 150 7.29 -20.98 -2.67
C GLN A 150 7.65 -20.13 -3.88
N TYR A 151 8.86 -19.60 -3.90
CA TYR A 151 9.41 -18.99 -5.11
C TYR A 151 9.95 -20.07 -6.05
N PRO A 152 9.99 -19.83 -7.39
CA PRO A 152 10.46 -20.82 -8.36
C PRO A 152 11.99 -20.93 -8.40
N ASP A 153 12.69 -19.98 -7.84
CA ASP A 153 14.14 -19.76 -8.00
C ASP A 153 14.91 -19.68 -6.67
N GLY A 154 14.33 -20.19 -5.60
CA GLY A 154 14.97 -20.28 -4.28
C GLY A 154 14.30 -19.41 -3.23
N SER A 155 14.99 -19.21 -2.10
CA SER A 155 14.50 -18.42 -1.00
C SER A 155 14.75 -16.93 -1.24
N HIS A 156 13.80 -16.07 -0.84
CA HIS A 156 13.92 -14.62 -0.90
C HIS A 156 13.39 -14.00 0.39
N ASN A 157 14.05 -12.92 0.85
CA ASN A 157 13.49 -12.07 1.89
C ASN A 157 12.57 -11.03 1.24
N ALA A 158 11.32 -10.97 1.67
CA ALA A 158 10.34 -10.02 1.20
C ALA A 158 9.61 -9.38 2.38
N GLU A 159 9.28 -8.09 2.24
CA GLU A 159 8.59 -7.32 3.28
C GLU A 159 7.35 -6.58 2.73
N THR A 160 6.89 -6.93 1.55
CA THR A 160 5.85 -6.15 0.87
C THR A 160 4.86 -7.06 0.17
N ILE A 161 3.56 -6.79 0.38
CA ILE A 161 2.50 -7.38 -0.43
C ILE A 161 1.59 -6.31 -1.06
N LEU A 162 1.07 -6.63 -2.24
CA LEU A 162 -0.05 -5.93 -2.87
C LEU A 162 -1.13 -6.95 -3.23
N VAL A 163 -2.38 -6.60 -3.04
CA VAL A 163 -3.51 -7.42 -3.47
C VAL A 163 -4.36 -6.61 -4.45
N ASP A 164 -4.48 -7.08 -5.68
CA ASP A 164 -5.32 -6.42 -6.69
C ASP A 164 -6.80 -6.68 -6.40
N ASN A 165 -7.56 -5.63 -6.08
CA ASN A 165 -8.98 -5.73 -5.77
C ASN A 165 -9.84 -6.27 -6.93
N SER A 166 -9.37 -6.18 -8.17
CA SER A 166 -10.11 -6.62 -9.36
C SER A 166 -9.86 -8.09 -9.69
N THR A 167 -8.60 -8.53 -9.68
CA THR A 167 -8.21 -9.90 -10.02
C THR A 167 -8.04 -10.80 -8.80
N LYS A 168 -7.81 -10.22 -7.63
CA LYS A 168 -7.45 -10.90 -6.36
C LYS A 168 -6.09 -11.60 -6.43
N ASP A 169 -5.27 -11.25 -7.41
CA ASP A 169 -3.88 -11.66 -7.47
C ASP A 169 -3.12 -11.02 -6.31
N ILE A 170 -2.19 -11.77 -5.73
CA ILE A 170 -1.30 -11.27 -4.68
C ILE A 170 0.08 -11.09 -5.31
N TYR A 171 0.70 -9.95 -5.05
CA TYR A 171 2.06 -9.65 -5.44
C TYR A 171 2.92 -9.57 -4.19
N VAL A 172 4.07 -10.21 -4.22
CA VAL A 172 5.10 -10.16 -3.18
C VAL A 172 6.31 -9.47 -3.76
N ILE A 173 6.84 -8.45 -3.06
CA ILE A 173 8.01 -7.70 -3.51
C ILE A 173 9.15 -7.94 -2.54
N THR A 174 10.30 -8.36 -3.06
CA THR A 174 11.46 -8.70 -2.25
C THR A 174 12.19 -7.45 -1.75
N LYS A 175 12.79 -7.53 -0.56
CA LYS A 175 13.58 -6.45 0.04
C LYS A 175 15.06 -6.57 -0.29
N GLN A 176 15.65 -7.74 -0.09
CA GLN A 176 17.11 -7.93 -0.17
C GLN A 176 17.64 -8.10 -1.60
N ASP A 177 16.81 -8.49 -2.57
CA ASP A 177 17.22 -8.60 -3.96
C ASP A 177 17.65 -7.24 -4.53
N THR A 178 18.66 -7.24 -5.37
CA THR A 178 19.20 -6.04 -6.00
C THR A 178 19.18 -6.18 -7.52
N PRO A 179 18.16 -5.59 -8.17
CA PRO A 179 17.00 -4.85 -7.64
C PRO A 179 15.89 -5.76 -7.09
N SER A 180 14.94 -5.17 -6.36
CA SER A 180 13.77 -5.89 -5.81
C SER A 180 12.97 -6.56 -6.91
N ARG A 181 12.57 -7.82 -6.67
CA ARG A 181 11.78 -8.63 -7.60
C ARG A 181 10.31 -8.61 -7.21
N ILE A 182 9.45 -8.74 -8.19
CA ILE A 182 8.00 -8.81 -8.02
C ILE A 182 7.55 -10.22 -8.38
N TYR A 183 7.03 -10.95 -7.40
CA TYR A 183 6.44 -12.28 -7.60
C TYR A 183 4.92 -12.20 -7.50
N LYS A 184 4.24 -12.99 -8.30
CA LYS A 184 2.78 -13.03 -8.39
C LYS A 184 2.24 -14.41 -8.00
N LEU A 185 1.25 -14.41 -7.13
CA LEU A 185 0.37 -15.54 -6.83
C LEU A 185 -0.98 -15.27 -7.50
N ALA A 186 -1.21 -15.90 -8.64
CA ALA A 186 -2.46 -15.72 -9.39
C ALA A 186 -3.66 -16.27 -8.59
N TYR A 187 -4.81 -15.59 -8.68
CA TYR A 187 -6.06 -16.08 -8.12
C TYR A 187 -6.70 -17.15 -9.07
N PRO A 188 -7.31 -18.23 -8.53
CA PRO A 188 -7.48 -18.54 -7.12
C PRO A 188 -6.21 -19.16 -6.49
N GLN A 189 -5.76 -18.63 -5.36
CA GLN A 189 -4.70 -19.28 -4.59
C GLN A 189 -5.24 -20.51 -3.87
N SER A 190 -4.48 -21.61 -3.92
CA SER A 190 -4.81 -22.82 -3.16
C SER A 190 -4.55 -22.60 -1.66
N THR A 191 -5.49 -23.06 -0.83
CA THR A 191 -5.36 -23.13 0.63
C THR A 191 -5.07 -24.54 1.15
N THR A 192 -4.91 -25.51 0.23
CA THR A 192 -4.68 -26.93 0.57
C THR A 192 -3.40 -27.50 -0.01
N THR A 193 -2.81 -26.85 -1.01
CA THR A 193 -1.55 -27.24 -1.66
C THR A 193 -0.63 -26.03 -1.75
N VAL A 194 0.68 -26.27 -1.88
CA VAL A 194 1.66 -25.22 -2.07
C VAL A 194 1.47 -24.54 -3.42
N ASN A 195 1.39 -23.23 -3.42
CA ASN A 195 1.37 -22.41 -4.63
C ASN A 195 2.81 -22.13 -5.07
N THR A 196 3.06 -22.04 -6.35
CA THR A 196 4.35 -21.54 -6.84
C THR A 196 4.15 -20.14 -7.39
N ALA A 197 4.85 -19.17 -6.81
CA ALA A 197 4.82 -17.80 -7.30
C ALA A 197 5.51 -17.70 -8.67
N SER A 198 5.10 -16.76 -9.49
CA SER A 198 5.74 -16.47 -10.78
C SER A 198 6.47 -15.13 -10.73
N LEU A 199 7.72 -15.09 -11.20
CA LEU A 199 8.42 -13.81 -11.38
C LEU A 199 7.67 -12.98 -12.43
N SER A 200 7.16 -11.82 -12.02
CA SER A 200 6.28 -10.96 -12.83
C SER A 200 6.88 -9.60 -13.14
N GLY A 201 7.98 -9.24 -12.50
CA GLY A 201 8.65 -7.97 -12.74
C GLY A 201 9.84 -7.75 -11.82
N ILE A 202 10.49 -6.61 -12.04
CA ILE A 202 11.64 -6.15 -11.26
C ILE A 202 11.48 -4.63 -11.10
N LEU A 203 11.67 -4.12 -9.89
CA LEU A 203 11.69 -2.68 -9.64
C LEU A 203 13.01 -2.06 -10.12
N SER A 204 13.05 -0.74 -10.26
CA SER A 204 14.31 -0.01 -10.57
C SER A 204 15.18 0.28 -9.34
N PHE A 205 14.78 -0.20 -8.17
CA PHE A 205 15.45 0.00 -6.88
C PHE A 205 15.36 -1.27 -6.02
N THR A 206 15.95 -1.24 -4.85
CA THR A 206 15.94 -2.29 -3.83
C THR A 206 15.36 -1.79 -2.52
N GLY A 207 15.07 -2.68 -1.58
CA GLY A 207 14.69 -2.32 -0.22
C GLY A 207 13.21 -1.94 -0.06
N ALA A 208 12.31 -2.54 -0.83
CA ALA A 208 10.88 -2.38 -0.62
C ALA A 208 10.48 -2.93 0.75
N THR A 209 9.82 -2.10 1.58
CA THR A 209 9.38 -2.44 2.95
C THR A 209 7.86 -2.56 3.07
N SER A 210 7.08 -1.84 2.28
CA SER A 210 5.63 -1.98 2.20
C SER A 210 5.08 -1.34 0.93
N ALA A 211 3.86 -1.65 0.55
CA ALA A 211 3.20 -1.04 -0.59
C ALA A 211 1.69 -0.94 -0.40
N ALA A 212 1.06 -0.03 -1.15
CA ALA A 212 -0.38 0.16 -1.11
C ALA A 212 -0.95 0.46 -2.50
N ILE A 213 -2.17 -0.01 -2.75
CA ILE A 213 -2.98 0.36 -3.90
C ILE A 213 -4.08 1.31 -3.43
N SER A 214 -4.29 2.43 -4.14
CA SER A 214 -5.37 3.36 -3.81
C SER A 214 -6.74 2.68 -3.87
N PRO A 215 -7.73 3.14 -3.08
CA PRO A 215 -9.07 2.55 -3.05
C PRO A 215 -9.77 2.52 -4.42
N ASP A 216 -9.46 3.47 -5.30
CA ASP A 216 -9.97 3.52 -6.67
C ASP A 216 -9.11 2.72 -7.69
N GLY A 217 -8.03 2.09 -7.20
CA GLY A 217 -7.14 1.24 -8.00
C GLY A 217 -6.26 1.98 -9.02
N LYS A 218 -6.12 3.31 -8.91
CA LYS A 218 -5.40 4.11 -9.91
C LYS A 218 -3.98 4.49 -9.53
N GLU A 219 -3.62 4.35 -8.26
CA GLU A 219 -2.29 4.67 -7.76
C GLU A 219 -1.70 3.50 -7.00
N ILE A 220 -0.40 3.31 -7.14
CA ILE A 220 0.38 2.34 -6.38
C ILE A 220 1.49 3.12 -5.68
N LEU A 221 1.64 2.92 -4.39
CA LEU A 221 2.78 3.39 -3.61
C LEU A 221 3.64 2.19 -3.22
N VAL A 222 4.96 2.34 -3.33
CA VAL A 222 5.94 1.41 -2.76
C VAL A 222 6.89 2.22 -1.89
N LYS A 223 7.01 1.82 -0.64
CA LYS A 223 7.88 2.44 0.36
C LYS A 223 9.20 1.67 0.44
N THR A 224 10.26 2.41 0.70
CA THR A 224 11.54 1.93 1.19
C THR A 224 11.88 2.71 2.47
N TYR A 225 12.95 2.40 3.17
CA TYR A 225 13.38 3.20 4.33
C TYR A 225 13.61 4.67 3.98
N THR A 226 14.01 4.99 2.74
CA THR A 226 14.48 6.33 2.35
C THR A 226 13.59 7.03 1.34
N ALA A 227 12.60 6.35 0.75
CA ALA A 227 11.76 6.92 -0.32
C ALA A 227 10.37 6.30 -0.34
N ILE A 228 9.41 7.07 -0.87
CA ILE A 228 8.11 6.57 -1.32
C ILE A 228 8.02 6.81 -2.81
N TRP A 229 7.73 5.76 -3.56
CA TRP A 229 7.62 5.76 -5.01
C TRP A 229 6.16 5.60 -5.42
N LYS A 230 5.69 6.42 -6.36
CA LYS A 230 4.32 6.40 -6.87
C LYS A 230 4.28 6.03 -8.34
N TRP A 231 3.34 5.16 -8.70
CA TRP A 231 2.91 4.89 -10.07
C TRP A 231 1.45 5.24 -10.26
N MET A 232 1.14 5.70 -11.46
CA MET A 232 -0.25 5.82 -11.93
C MET A 232 -0.61 4.56 -12.71
N LYS A 233 -1.69 3.90 -12.30
CA LYS A 233 -2.25 2.73 -12.98
C LYS A 233 -3.40 3.18 -13.87
N THR A 234 -3.25 3.05 -15.18
CA THR A 234 -4.32 3.35 -16.13
C THR A 234 -5.31 2.20 -16.24
N SER A 235 -6.52 2.51 -16.71
CA SER A 235 -7.56 1.48 -16.90
C SER A 235 -7.07 0.36 -17.81
N GLY A 236 -7.27 -0.89 -17.38
CA GLY A 236 -6.85 -2.09 -18.12
C GLY A 236 -5.40 -2.54 -17.89
N GLN A 237 -4.55 -1.73 -17.25
CA GLN A 237 -3.23 -2.20 -16.84
C GLN A 237 -3.31 -3.15 -15.65
N THR A 238 -2.44 -4.15 -15.64
CA THR A 238 -2.17 -4.97 -14.45
C THR A 238 -1.22 -4.24 -13.51
N ILE A 239 -1.07 -4.74 -12.28
CA ILE A 239 -0.12 -4.19 -11.29
C ILE A 239 1.31 -4.25 -11.83
N GLU A 240 1.74 -5.40 -12.33
CA GLU A 240 3.09 -5.59 -12.88
C GLU A 240 3.36 -4.70 -14.10
N GLN A 241 2.37 -4.46 -14.96
CA GLN A 241 2.50 -3.53 -16.08
C GLN A 241 2.67 -2.08 -15.61
N SER A 242 1.99 -1.71 -14.53
CA SER A 242 2.13 -0.37 -13.96
C SER A 242 3.49 -0.19 -13.30
N LEU A 243 3.94 -1.17 -12.51
CA LEU A 243 5.23 -1.15 -11.82
C LEU A 243 6.45 -1.24 -12.78
N ALA A 244 6.26 -1.73 -14.00
CA ALA A 244 7.27 -1.70 -15.05
C ALA A 244 7.54 -0.29 -15.60
N GLY A 245 6.64 0.66 -15.36
CA GLY A 245 6.81 2.07 -15.71
C GLY A 245 7.77 2.80 -14.78
N ALA A 246 8.18 4.02 -15.17
CA ALA A 246 8.99 4.87 -14.31
C ALA A 246 8.17 5.43 -13.13
N PRO A 247 8.62 5.25 -11.88
CA PRO A 247 7.96 5.83 -10.72
C PRO A 247 8.25 7.33 -10.58
N VAL A 248 7.39 7.99 -9.81
CA VAL A 248 7.61 9.36 -9.33
C VAL A 248 7.86 9.32 -7.83
N ALA A 249 8.96 9.92 -7.37
CA ALA A 249 9.21 10.04 -5.94
C ALA A 249 8.21 11.00 -5.30
N ILE A 250 7.68 10.63 -4.13
CA ILE A 250 6.83 11.50 -3.31
C ILE A 250 7.70 12.12 -2.21
N THR A 251 7.53 13.41 -1.98
CA THR A 251 8.13 14.08 -0.81
C THR A 251 7.50 13.51 0.46
N TYR A 252 8.32 13.03 1.39
CA TYR A 252 7.85 12.57 2.69
C TYR A 252 8.89 12.89 3.77
N GLN A 253 8.43 12.96 5.01
CA GLN A 253 9.31 13.13 6.16
C GLN A 253 10.01 11.79 6.46
N PHE A 254 11.34 11.77 6.50
CA PHE A 254 12.12 10.57 6.77
C PHE A 254 11.72 9.96 8.12
N GLU A 255 11.50 8.67 8.11
CA GLU A 255 11.20 7.82 9.27
C GLU A 255 12.34 6.80 9.42
N PRO A 256 13.10 6.81 10.53
CA PRO A 256 14.04 5.74 10.81
C PRO A 256 13.27 4.42 10.89
N GLN A 257 13.68 3.40 10.16
CA GLN A 257 12.95 2.12 10.09
C GLN A 257 11.46 2.31 9.68
N GLY A 258 11.20 3.20 8.72
CA GLY A 258 9.86 3.41 8.18
C GLY A 258 9.44 2.24 7.31
N GLU A 259 8.57 1.36 7.79
CA GLU A 259 8.23 0.12 7.11
C GLU A 259 6.81 0.12 6.53
N ALA A 260 5.84 0.69 7.21
CA ALA A 260 4.43 0.56 6.83
C ALA A 260 3.88 1.73 6.00
N ILE A 261 2.99 1.43 5.04
CA ILE A 261 2.22 2.42 4.27
C ILE A 261 0.83 1.88 3.89
N CYS A 262 -0.21 2.70 4.01
CA CYS A 262 -1.52 2.39 3.41
C CYS A 262 -2.25 3.65 2.96
N PHE A 263 -3.09 3.52 1.91
CA PHE A 263 -4.04 4.57 1.58
C PHE A 263 -5.18 4.63 2.59
N LYS A 264 -5.68 5.85 2.83
CA LYS A 264 -6.95 6.06 3.52
C LYS A 264 -8.10 5.60 2.62
N ASN A 265 -9.10 4.91 3.17
CA ASN A 265 -10.18 4.29 2.41
C ASN A 265 -11.06 5.26 1.60
N ASP A 266 -11.10 6.54 1.98
CA ASP A 266 -11.78 7.60 1.23
C ASP A 266 -10.91 8.25 0.13
N ASN A 267 -9.71 7.71 -0.09
CA ASN A 267 -8.71 8.21 -1.03
C ASN A 267 -8.22 9.64 -0.74
N ALA A 268 -8.46 10.17 0.47
CA ALA A 268 -8.07 11.54 0.85
C ALA A 268 -6.59 11.68 1.21
N GLY A 269 -5.81 10.60 1.19
CA GLY A 269 -4.39 10.58 1.51
C GLY A 269 -3.88 9.19 1.84
N PHE A 270 -2.71 9.12 2.45
CA PHE A 270 -2.10 7.87 2.91
C PHE A 270 -1.47 8.03 4.29
N PHE A 271 -1.33 6.92 5.00
CA PHE A 271 -0.66 6.83 6.28
C PHE A 271 0.69 6.15 6.12
N THR A 272 1.66 6.54 6.96
CA THR A 272 2.91 5.80 7.18
C THR A 272 3.14 5.60 8.67
N LEU A 273 3.87 4.53 8.99
CA LEU A 273 4.25 4.18 10.33
C LEU A 273 5.62 3.48 10.29
N SER A 274 6.41 3.63 11.34
CA SER A 274 7.72 3.00 11.44
C SER A 274 7.79 2.07 12.64
N GLU A 275 8.72 1.13 12.62
CA GLU A 275 9.20 0.51 13.85
C GLU A 275 9.75 1.57 14.79
N LYS A 276 9.78 1.25 16.08
CA LYS A 276 10.31 2.12 17.09
C LYS A 276 11.83 1.91 17.25
N PRO A 277 12.67 2.83 16.78
CA PRO A 277 14.08 2.79 17.09
C PRO A 277 14.31 2.80 18.61
N SER A 278 15.29 2.04 19.07
CA SER A 278 15.60 1.88 20.50
C SER A 278 15.86 3.19 21.25
N ILE A 279 16.19 4.25 20.51
CA ILE A 279 16.53 5.57 21.08
C ILE A 279 15.32 6.51 21.28
N ILE A 280 14.11 6.14 20.82
CA ILE A 280 12.92 6.96 20.96
C ILE A 280 11.87 6.28 21.84
N ALA A 281 11.04 7.09 22.51
CA ALA A 281 10.03 6.58 23.45
C ALA A 281 8.79 6.03 22.74
N ALA A 282 8.40 6.63 21.61
CA ALA A 282 7.25 6.24 20.81
C ALA A 282 7.45 6.66 19.36
N VAL A 283 6.77 5.97 18.46
CA VAL A 283 6.68 6.34 17.03
C VAL A 283 5.44 7.18 16.76
N ASN A 284 5.41 7.81 15.61
CA ASN A 284 4.31 8.63 15.17
C ASN A 284 3.60 7.99 13.98
N LEU A 285 2.28 8.00 14.01
CA LEU A 285 1.45 7.80 12.84
C LEU A 285 1.46 9.09 12.03
N ASN A 286 1.91 9.02 10.78
CA ASN A 286 1.95 10.16 9.87
C ASN A 286 0.85 10.03 8.82
N TYR A 287 0.09 11.09 8.62
CA TYR A 287 -0.94 11.18 7.59
C TYR A 287 -0.61 12.25 6.57
N TYR A 288 -0.45 11.85 5.32
CA TYR A 288 -0.20 12.74 4.19
C TYR A 288 -1.50 12.96 3.42
N LYS A 289 -2.06 14.15 3.56
CA LYS A 289 -3.31 14.53 2.91
C LYS A 289 -3.08 14.73 1.39
N ARG A 290 -4.04 14.33 0.58
CA ARG A 290 -4.07 14.66 -0.85
C ARG A 290 -4.33 16.17 -1.04
N LYS A 291 -3.56 16.80 -1.97
CA LYS A 291 -3.69 18.23 -2.35
C LYS A 291 -4.94 18.46 -3.17
#